data_9aada8873a09bd128c051dc7dc919423
#
_entry.id   9aada8873a09bd128c051dc7dc919423
#
_cell.length_a   1.000
_cell.length_b   1.000
_cell.length_c   1.000
_cell.angle_alpha   90.00
_cell.angle_beta   90.00
_cell.angle_gamma   90.00
#
_symmetry.space_group_name_H-M   'P 1'
#
loop_
_entity.id
_entity.type
_entity.pdbx_description
1 polymer ?
#
loop_
_entity_poly.entity_id
_entity_poly.type
_entity_poly.pdbx_seq_one_letter_code
_entity_poly.pdbx_strand_id
1 'polypeptide(L)'
;MRTKKKTDKRPIAKELPPGEIEKILKTVGKLIKESRQEKSSLEDFAYEINISRSALARYEAGGDMLLSSFLKVAYGLNIEPDDFFKAIK
;
A
#
# COMPACT_ATOMS: atom_id res chain seq x y z
N MET A 1 1.37 25.95 7.10
CA MET A 1 0.62 26.15 7.05
C MET A 1 -0.12 26.23 7.38
N ARG A 2 0.09 26.15 7.52
CA ARG A 2 -0.78 26.28 7.77
C ARG A 2 -1.71 26.11 7.90
N THR A 3 -1.51 26.00 8.00
CA THR A 3 -2.51 26.02 8.12
C THR A 3 -3.28 26.11 8.44
N LYS A 4 -3.51 26.06 8.78
CA LYS A 4 -4.45 26.20 9.05
C LYS A 4 -5.18 26.28 9.48
N LYS A 5 -5.13 26.32 9.82
CA LYS A 5 -5.94 26.46 10.17
C LYS A 5 -6.69 26.49 10.65
N LYS A 6 -6.60 26.47 11.05
CA LYS A 6 -7.41 26.54 11.27
C LYS A 6 -8.30 26.40 11.72
N THR A 7 -8.01 26.48 12.52
CA THR A 7 -9.04 26.36 12.99
C THR A 7 -10.21 26.23 12.51
N ASP A 8 -10.41 25.96 12.53
CA ASP A 8 -11.30 25.51 11.59
C ASP A 8 -12.58 25.05 12.20
N LYS A 9 -13.65 25.39 11.58
CA LYS A 9 -14.95 25.10 12.13
C LYS A 9 -15.56 23.87 11.53
N ARG A 10 -14.81 23.07 10.85
CA ARG A 10 -15.37 21.87 10.27
C ARG A 10 -15.84 20.95 11.35
N PRO A 11 -16.81 20.11 11.05
CA PRO A 11 -17.18 19.07 11.97
C PRO A 11 -16.01 18.13 12.16
N ILE A 12 -16.18 17.20 13.05
CA ILE A 12 -15.18 16.19 13.30
C ILE A 12 -14.64 15.64 11.98
N ALA A 13 -13.34 15.41 11.94
CA ALA A 13 -12.70 14.89 10.74
C ALA A 13 -13.44 13.67 10.24
N LYS A 14 -13.57 13.59 8.93
CA LYS A 14 -14.19 12.43 8.32
C LYS A 14 -13.34 11.21 8.53
N GLU A 15 -13.99 10.13 8.78
CA GLU A 15 -13.33 8.85 8.88
C GLU A 15 -13.85 7.97 7.77
N LEU A 16 -13.02 7.06 7.34
CA LEU A 16 -13.46 6.08 6.37
C LEU A 16 -14.51 5.18 6.99
N PRO A 17 -15.45 4.69 6.19
CA PRO A 17 -16.43 3.73 6.72
C PRO A 17 -15.72 2.54 7.34
N PRO A 18 -16.36 1.89 8.31
CA PRO A 18 -15.76 0.70 8.94
C PRO A 18 -15.38 -0.34 7.90
N GLY A 19 -14.19 -0.89 8.00
CA GLY A 19 -13.72 -1.93 7.10
C GLY A 19 -13.17 -1.45 5.79
N GLU A 20 -13.27 -0.15 5.52
CA GLU A 20 -12.82 0.38 4.23
C GLU A 20 -11.30 0.29 4.08
N ILE A 21 -10.57 0.61 5.13
CA ILE A 21 -9.12 0.56 5.07
C ILE A 21 -8.65 -0.87 4.84
N GLU A 22 -9.23 -1.82 5.56
CA GLU A 22 -8.88 -3.22 5.40
C GLU A 22 -9.17 -3.71 3.99
N LYS A 23 -10.27 -3.27 3.44
CA LYS A 23 -10.65 -3.67 2.08
C LYS A 23 -9.64 -3.14 1.06
N ILE A 24 -9.25 -1.88 1.22
CA ILE A 24 -8.27 -1.27 0.31
C ILE A 24 -6.93 -1.97 0.44
N LEU A 25 -6.50 -2.25 1.66
CA LEU A 25 -5.22 -2.92 1.88
C LEU A 25 -5.21 -4.31 1.26
N LYS A 26 -6.31 -5.02 1.34
CA LYS A 26 -6.39 -6.34 0.72
C LYS A 26 -6.32 -6.24 -0.80
N THR A 27 -6.95 -5.23 -1.37
CA THR A 27 -6.89 -5.03 -2.82
C THR A 27 -5.45 -4.75 -3.25
N VAL A 28 -4.77 -3.86 -2.53
CA VAL A 28 -3.39 -3.52 -2.83
C VAL A 28 -2.50 -4.75 -2.67
N GLY A 29 -2.68 -5.49 -1.57
CA GLY A 29 -1.87 -6.67 -1.30
C GLY A 29 -2.04 -7.73 -2.36
N LYS A 30 -3.26 -7.93 -2.83
CA LYS A 30 -3.53 -8.90 -3.88
C LYS A 30 -2.84 -8.51 -5.18
N LEU A 31 -2.90 -7.24 -5.52
CA LEU A 31 -2.25 -6.75 -6.73
C LEU A 31 -0.74 -6.94 -6.64
N ILE A 32 -0.16 -6.65 -5.48
CA ILE A 32 1.26 -6.86 -5.26
C ILE A 32 1.61 -8.33 -5.48
N LYS A 33 0.86 -9.22 -4.85
CA LYS A 33 1.13 -10.65 -4.95
C LYS A 33 1.04 -11.15 -6.38
N GLU A 34 -0.02 -10.78 -7.06
CA GLU A 34 -0.22 -11.24 -8.43
C GLU A 34 0.88 -10.73 -9.36
N SER A 35 1.23 -9.47 -9.22
CA SER A 35 2.28 -8.90 -10.05
C SER A 35 3.65 -9.50 -9.73
N ARG A 36 3.92 -9.71 -8.45
CA ARG A 36 5.19 -10.28 -8.02
C ARG A 36 5.36 -11.73 -8.52
N GLN A 37 4.27 -12.52 -8.44
CA GLN A 37 4.34 -13.94 -8.81
C GLN A 37 4.73 -14.15 -10.26
N GLU A 38 4.48 -13.17 -11.09
CA GLU A 38 4.88 -13.27 -12.50
C GLU A 38 6.37 -13.05 -12.69
N LYS A 39 7.06 -12.56 -11.67
CA LYS A 39 8.47 -12.17 -11.81
C LYS A 39 9.39 -13.01 -10.96
N SER A 40 9.04 -13.26 -9.72
CA SER A 40 9.98 -13.91 -8.81
C SER A 40 9.30 -14.47 -7.59
N SER A 41 10.06 -15.21 -6.80
CA SER A 41 9.58 -15.74 -5.55
C SER A 41 9.45 -14.63 -4.52
N LEU A 42 8.74 -14.92 -3.46
CA LEU A 42 8.59 -13.97 -2.37
C LEU A 42 9.95 -13.56 -1.79
N GLU A 43 10.81 -14.54 -1.56
CA GLU A 43 12.12 -14.27 -0.99
C GLU A 43 12.98 -13.41 -1.88
N ASP A 44 13.02 -13.76 -3.17
CA ASP A 44 13.87 -13.04 -4.11
C ASP A 44 13.42 -11.61 -4.27
N PHE A 45 12.12 -11.40 -4.37
CA PHE A 45 11.61 -10.06 -4.56
C PHE A 45 11.85 -9.20 -3.31
N ALA A 46 11.62 -9.78 -2.13
CA ALA A 46 11.86 -9.06 -0.89
C ALA A 46 13.32 -8.62 -0.80
N TYR A 47 14.22 -9.51 -1.18
CA TYR A 47 15.63 -9.21 -1.16
C TYR A 47 15.95 -8.05 -2.13
N GLU A 48 15.40 -8.11 -3.32
CA GLU A 48 15.64 -7.09 -4.34
C GLU A 48 15.23 -5.70 -3.89
N ILE A 49 14.11 -5.60 -3.21
CA ILE A 49 13.60 -4.28 -2.83
C ILE A 49 13.99 -3.91 -1.41
N ASN A 50 14.82 -4.73 -0.78
CA ASN A 50 15.34 -4.45 0.55
C ASN A 50 14.22 -4.34 1.59
N ILE A 51 13.35 -5.31 1.58
CA ILE A 51 12.26 -5.44 2.56
C ILE A 51 12.33 -6.87 3.08
N SER A 52 12.07 -7.07 4.37
CA SER A 52 12.14 -8.43 4.92
C SER A 52 11.05 -9.29 4.29
N ARG A 53 11.34 -10.58 4.20
CA ARG A 53 10.41 -11.54 3.65
C ARG A 53 9.09 -11.54 4.43
N SER A 54 9.17 -11.47 5.75
CA SER A 54 7.95 -11.47 6.55
C SER A 54 7.14 -10.20 6.34
N ALA A 55 7.81 -9.07 6.16
CA ALA A 55 7.09 -7.83 5.91
C ALA A 55 6.37 -7.88 4.57
N LEU A 56 7.05 -8.39 3.53
CA LEU A 56 6.44 -8.49 2.22
C LEU A 56 5.24 -9.45 2.25
N ALA A 57 5.39 -10.58 2.93
CA ALA A 57 4.29 -11.54 3.05
C ALA A 57 3.08 -10.89 3.73
N ARG A 58 3.34 -10.07 4.74
CA ARG A 58 2.27 -9.38 5.46
C ARG A 58 1.58 -8.37 4.55
N TYR A 59 2.34 -7.66 3.72
CA TYR A 59 1.77 -6.70 2.78
C TYR A 59 0.87 -7.40 1.76
N GLU A 60 1.33 -8.55 1.25
CA GLU A 60 0.56 -9.29 0.26
C GLU A 60 -0.73 -9.86 0.86
N ALA A 61 -0.72 -10.09 2.16
CA ALA A 61 -1.92 -10.59 2.85
C ALA A 61 -2.88 -9.46 3.24
N GLY A 62 -2.54 -8.23 2.94
CA GLY A 62 -3.42 -7.11 3.24
C GLY A 62 -3.04 -6.35 4.49
N GLY A 63 -1.83 -6.56 5.00
CA GLY A 63 -1.37 -5.81 6.16
C GLY A 63 -0.99 -4.39 5.80
N ASP A 64 -0.97 -3.55 6.81
CA ASP A 64 -0.61 -2.15 6.65
C ASP A 64 0.87 -2.03 6.28
N MET A 65 1.20 -0.97 5.57
CA MET A 65 2.58 -0.71 5.21
C MET A 65 2.84 0.78 5.18
N LEU A 66 4.08 1.16 5.42
CA LEU A 66 4.47 2.55 5.29
C LEU A 66 4.42 2.94 3.82
N LEU A 67 4.18 4.21 3.58
CA LEU A 67 4.17 4.71 2.21
C LEU A 67 5.52 4.44 1.54
N SER A 68 6.62 4.62 2.28
CA SER A 68 7.94 4.36 1.71
C SER A 68 8.10 2.91 1.28
N SER A 69 7.56 1.98 2.06
CA SER A 69 7.61 0.56 1.70
C SER A 69 6.76 0.28 0.46
N PHE A 70 5.59 0.92 0.40
CA PHE A 70 4.73 0.80 -0.77
C PHE A 70 5.45 1.28 -2.03
N LEU A 71 6.18 2.38 -1.92
CA LEU A 71 6.91 2.92 -3.08
C LEU A 71 8.03 1.98 -3.52
N LYS A 72 8.71 1.33 -2.57
CA LYS A 72 9.72 0.33 -2.91
C LYS A 72 9.11 -0.82 -3.68
N VAL A 73 7.95 -1.29 -3.23
CA VAL A 73 7.25 -2.39 -3.88
C VAL A 73 6.85 -1.98 -5.30
N ALA A 74 6.22 -0.82 -5.42
CA ALA A 74 5.77 -0.36 -6.73
C ALA A 74 6.93 -0.21 -7.70
N TYR A 75 8.01 0.38 -7.22
CA TYR A 75 9.20 0.56 -8.06
C TYR A 75 9.77 -0.79 -8.49
N GLY A 76 9.86 -1.72 -7.55
CA GLY A 76 10.39 -3.05 -7.85
C GLY A 76 9.53 -3.83 -8.82
N LEU A 77 8.22 -3.62 -8.78
CA LEU A 77 7.30 -4.25 -9.72
C LEU A 77 7.19 -3.51 -11.04
N ASN A 78 7.79 -2.33 -11.10
CA ASN A 78 7.72 -1.49 -12.30
C ASN A 78 6.30 -1.05 -12.59
N ILE A 79 5.55 -0.77 -11.53
CA ILE A 79 4.16 -0.32 -11.63
C ILE A 79 4.10 1.09 -11.07
N GLU A 80 3.46 1.99 -11.80
CA GLU A 80 3.29 3.35 -11.31
C GLU A 80 2.35 3.34 -10.10
N PRO A 81 2.65 4.13 -9.07
CA PRO A 81 1.78 4.13 -7.89
C PRO A 81 0.33 4.43 -8.19
N ASP A 82 0.04 5.30 -9.16
CA ASP A 82 -1.36 5.59 -9.45
C ASP A 82 -2.10 4.43 -10.11
N ASP A 83 -1.38 3.45 -10.65
CA ASP A 83 -2.06 2.24 -11.14
C ASP A 83 -2.63 1.44 -9.99
N PHE A 84 -1.95 1.45 -8.83
CA PHE A 84 -2.51 0.83 -7.62
C PHE A 84 -3.77 1.55 -7.19
N PHE A 85 -3.74 2.87 -7.23
CA PHE A 85 -4.89 3.66 -6.79
C PHE A 85 -6.08 3.48 -7.72
N LYS A 86 -5.84 3.28 -9.00
CA LYS A 86 -6.91 2.97 -9.92
C LYS A 86 -7.58 1.65 -9.60
N ALA A 87 -6.80 0.68 -9.16
CA ALA A 87 -7.33 -0.63 -8.82
C ALA A 87 -8.20 -0.61 -7.56
N ILE A 88 -8.04 0.40 -6.73
CA ILE A 88 -8.78 0.52 -5.49
C ILE A 88 -10.23 0.93 -5.70
N LYS A 89 -10.53 1.56 -6.78
CA LYS A 89 -11.86 2.11 -7.03
C LYS A 89 -12.95 1.09 -7.15
#